data_aa32ffdd8a68ecb01d30d8cbca9f5255
#
_entry.id   aa32ffdd8a68ecb01d30d8cbca9f5255
#
_cell.length_a   1.000
_cell.length_b   1.000
_cell.length_c   1.000
_cell.angle_alpha   90.00
_cell.angle_beta   90.00
_cell.angle_gamma   90.00
#
_symmetry.space_group_name_H-M   'P 1'
#
loop_
_entity.id
_entity.type
_entity.pdbx_description
1 polymer ?
#
loop_
_entity_poly.entity_id
_entity_poly.type
_entity_poly.pdbx_seq_one_letter_code
_entity_poly.pdbx_strand_id
1 'polypeptide(L)'
;MNTDRHIPVVFVSSTCYDLKQVREDLKDFFEINYGFQAMLSEFSSFPIDPCIGTFENCLSNVDKLADIFILIVGTTYGYVTERGKSITNLEYLHAKAKGIPVFVFVDKQLHSQLKIWEANKEGNFSTIVDNPQIFKFVSEIYNESKQWIYTYESVRDITTTMKHQLSLIFADGLAYKKISNTLEPHILESDISSEALRVLIEEPYAWEYKFLAYVIKDEFNKLQKHRWDFKYGLFTTHIIEMSPNELLDGVSVKLNEIVELNGILSILLNSAIQDAIGEAGVPSDLEMMVYISKQLASFYERIVAWALYFKTIHTDEVFKPLLKLLYELPKSILTQIDDFVDRLYNEFINLPDIEDNVKREIKLSCILDEANTVAINEEIERLYELLC
;
A
#
# COMPACT_ATOMS: atom_id res chain seq x y z
N MET A 1 25.34 7.75 2.24
CA MET A 1 25.15 6.34 1.80
C MET A 1 25.71 5.44 2.87
N ASN A 2 24.86 4.88 3.70
CA ASN A 2 25.27 3.84 4.65
C ASN A 2 25.42 2.56 3.84
N THR A 3 26.65 2.10 3.68
CA THR A 3 26.98 0.92 2.86
C THR A 3 26.99 -0.37 3.69
N ASP A 4 26.04 -0.55 4.59
CA ASP A 4 25.80 -1.87 5.14
C ASP A 4 25.13 -2.70 4.03
N ARG A 5 25.99 -3.41 3.29
CA ARG A 5 25.54 -4.38 2.27
C ARG A 5 24.84 -5.52 2.99
N HIS A 6 23.53 -5.49 2.99
CA HIS A 6 22.72 -6.57 3.52
C HIS A 6 22.82 -7.79 2.60
N ILE A 7 23.16 -8.94 3.18
CA ILE A 7 23.12 -10.23 2.47
C ILE A 7 21.66 -10.71 2.52
N PRO A 8 21.05 -11.03 1.34
CA PRO A 8 19.67 -11.49 1.34
C PRO A 8 19.47 -12.74 2.18
N VAL A 9 18.42 -12.75 2.99
CA VAL A 9 18.04 -13.84 3.89
C VAL A 9 16.86 -14.60 3.30
N VAL A 10 17.06 -15.90 3.01
CA VAL A 10 16.02 -16.80 2.53
C VAL A 10 15.51 -17.67 3.68
N PHE A 11 14.30 -17.42 4.11
CA PHE A 11 13.64 -18.26 5.14
C PHE A 11 12.97 -19.46 4.49
N VAL A 12 13.38 -20.67 4.88
CA VAL A 12 12.81 -21.93 4.39
C VAL A 12 11.90 -22.54 5.44
N SER A 13 10.61 -22.43 5.23
CA SER A 13 9.54 -22.96 6.11
C SER A 13 9.02 -24.30 5.58
N SER A 14 9.11 -25.32 6.38
CA SER A 14 8.53 -26.66 6.13
C SER A 14 8.54 -27.47 7.43
N THR A 15 8.00 -28.68 7.40
CA THR A 15 8.26 -29.66 8.44
C THR A 15 9.72 -30.12 8.41
N CYS A 16 10.33 -30.27 9.61
CA CYS A 16 11.78 -30.54 9.72
C CYS A 16 12.13 -32.00 9.50
N TYR A 17 11.30 -32.95 9.93
CA TYR A 17 11.69 -34.36 10.03
C TYR A 17 11.59 -35.11 8.71
N ASP A 18 10.49 -34.94 8.00
CA ASP A 18 10.21 -35.61 6.72
C ASP A 18 10.94 -34.98 5.52
N LEU A 19 11.28 -33.70 5.63
CA LEU A 19 11.94 -32.91 4.57
C LEU A 19 13.40 -32.56 4.88
N LYS A 20 14.04 -33.25 5.83
CA LYS A 20 15.40 -32.91 6.29
C LYS A 20 16.39 -32.77 5.13
N GLN A 21 16.46 -33.75 4.23
CA GLN A 21 17.39 -33.73 3.11
C GLN A 21 17.07 -32.56 2.13
N VAL A 22 15.80 -32.33 1.86
CA VAL A 22 15.37 -31.21 1.01
C VAL A 22 15.82 -29.88 1.60
N ARG A 23 15.74 -29.72 2.92
CA ARG A 23 16.14 -28.53 3.64
C ARG A 23 17.65 -28.32 3.63
N GLU A 24 18.44 -29.38 3.81
CA GLU A 24 19.91 -29.35 3.72
C GLU A 24 20.34 -28.96 2.29
N ASP A 25 19.78 -29.59 1.27
CA ASP A 25 20.10 -29.31 -0.13
C ASP A 25 19.73 -27.87 -0.52
N LEU A 26 18.64 -27.33 0.00
CA LEU A 26 18.24 -25.93 -0.22
C LEU A 26 19.16 -24.95 0.50
N LYS A 27 19.59 -25.28 1.71
CA LYS A 27 20.59 -24.47 2.40
C LYS A 27 21.84 -24.32 1.56
N ASP A 28 22.41 -25.45 1.10
CA ASP A 28 23.61 -25.47 0.25
C ASP A 28 23.35 -24.74 -1.07
N PHE A 29 22.17 -24.90 -1.65
CA PHE A 29 21.80 -24.20 -2.88
C PHE A 29 21.85 -22.69 -2.74
N PHE A 30 21.30 -22.11 -1.69
CA PHE A 30 21.28 -20.66 -1.51
C PHE A 30 22.63 -20.12 -1.05
N GLU A 31 23.31 -20.80 -0.13
CA GLU A 31 24.57 -20.34 0.43
C GLU A 31 25.73 -20.48 -0.58
N ILE A 32 25.83 -21.62 -1.26
CA ILE A 32 26.96 -21.89 -2.16
C ILE A 32 26.79 -21.22 -3.53
N ASN A 33 25.56 -21.28 -4.12
CA ASN A 33 25.39 -20.78 -5.48
C ASN A 33 25.09 -19.28 -5.54
N TYR A 34 24.51 -18.69 -4.48
CA TYR A 34 24.09 -17.29 -4.48
C TYR A 34 24.77 -16.43 -3.40
N GLY A 35 25.40 -17.05 -2.42
CA GLY A 35 25.96 -16.33 -1.27
C GLY A 35 24.89 -15.69 -0.38
N PHE A 36 23.67 -16.20 -0.44
CA PHE A 36 22.56 -15.76 0.43
C PHE A 36 22.68 -16.43 1.80
N GLN A 37 22.05 -15.89 2.81
CA GLN A 37 21.92 -16.57 4.09
C GLN A 37 20.64 -17.40 4.10
N ALA A 38 20.78 -18.73 4.18
CA ALA A 38 19.62 -19.61 4.34
C ALA A 38 19.26 -19.74 5.82
N MET A 39 18.02 -19.45 6.15
CA MET A 39 17.50 -19.49 7.52
C MET A 39 16.57 -20.68 7.70
N LEU A 40 17.01 -21.65 8.51
CA LEU A 40 16.31 -22.87 8.82
C LEU A 40 16.46 -23.16 10.32
N SER A 41 15.36 -23.48 10.98
CA SER A 41 15.26 -23.54 12.45
C SER A 41 16.11 -24.62 13.14
N GLU A 42 16.52 -25.65 12.39
CA GLU A 42 17.33 -26.77 12.92
C GLU A 42 18.83 -26.52 12.86
N PHE A 43 19.30 -25.46 12.20
CA PHE A 43 20.74 -25.16 12.12
C PHE A 43 21.18 -24.19 13.22
N SER A 44 22.42 -24.35 13.68
CA SER A 44 23.01 -23.52 14.72
C SER A 44 23.15 -22.03 14.34
N SER A 45 23.07 -21.73 13.05
CA SER A 45 23.03 -20.35 12.53
C SER A 45 21.68 -19.67 12.69
N PHE A 46 20.63 -20.39 13.11
CA PHE A 46 19.31 -19.82 13.33
C PHE A 46 19.32 -18.88 14.54
N PRO A 47 18.94 -17.61 14.40
CA PRO A 47 18.95 -16.66 15.50
C PRO A 47 17.94 -17.06 16.58
N ILE A 48 18.42 -17.17 17.83
CA ILE A 48 17.59 -17.54 18.99
C ILE A 48 17.62 -16.39 19.98
N ASP A 49 16.44 -15.86 20.32
CA ASP A 49 16.26 -14.99 21.47
C ASP A 49 15.84 -15.86 22.67
N PRO A 50 16.71 -15.98 23.70
CA PRO A 50 16.43 -16.83 24.85
C PRO A 50 15.27 -16.32 25.74
N CYS A 51 14.80 -15.11 25.48
CA CYS A 51 13.72 -14.48 26.27
C CYS A 51 12.31 -14.80 25.74
N ILE A 52 12.20 -15.41 24.55
CA ILE A 52 10.92 -15.76 23.94
C ILE A 52 10.84 -17.26 23.63
N GLY A 53 9.62 -17.78 23.48
CA GLY A 53 9.40 -19.18 23.13
C GLY A 53 9.91 -19.53 21.74
N THR A 54 10.18 -20.83 21.51
CA THR A 54 10.70 -21.31 20.21
C THR A 54 9.79 -20.89 19.06
N PHE A 55 8.49 -20.96 19.26
CA PHE A 55 7.48 -20.61 18.28
C PHE A 55 7.51 -19.10 17.95
N GLU A 56 7.44 -18.27 18.97
CA GLU A 56 7.53 -16.80 18.83
C GLU A 56 8.84 -16.38 18.17
N ASN A 57 9.92 -17.12 18.44
CA ASN A 57 11.21 -16.87 17.83
C ASN A 57 11.20 -17.13 16.32
N CYS A 58 10.56 -18.22 15.87
CA CYS A 58 10.41 -18.48 14.43
C CYS A 58 9.67 -17.35 13.73
N LEU A 59 8.53 -16.91 14.27
CA LEU A 59 7.74 -15.84 13.70
C LEU A 59 8.50 -14.50 13.71
N SER A 60 9.18 -14.19 14.82
CA SER A 60 10.01 -12.98 14.93
C SER A 60 11.12 -12.93 13.89
N ASN A 61 11.74 -14.08 13.57
CA ASN A 61 12.78 -14.17 12.56
C ASN A 61 12.22 -13.95 11.13
N VAL A 62 11.01 -14.44 10.84
CA VAL A 62 10.31 -14.13 9.57
C VAL A 62 10.10 -12.62 9.48
N ASP A 63 9.51 -12.01 10.51
CA ASP A 63 9.16 -10.59 10.51
C ASP A 63 10.38 -9.67 10.39
N LYS A 64 11.46 -9.99 11.13
CA LYS A 64 12.62 -9.09 11.23
C LYS A 64 13.66 -9.32 10.15
N LEU A 65 13.91 -10.57 9.77
CA LEU A 65 15.12 -10.92 9.02
C LEU A 65 14.86 -11.45 7.62
N ALA A 66 13.73 -12.15 7.36
CA ALA A 66 13.49 -12.77 6.05
C ALA A 66 13.30 -11.73 4.94
N ASP A 67 14.04 -11.85 3.85
CA ASP A 67 13.85 -11.06 2.60
C ASP A 67 13.09 -11.87 1.55
N ILE A 68 13.22 -13.19 1.57
CA ILE A 68 12.53 -14.14 0.69
C ILE A 68 12.00 -15.26 1.57
N PHE A 69 10.78 -15.72 1.32
CA PHE A 69 10.16 -16.81 2.03
C PHE A 69 9.85 -17.98 1.09
N ILE A 70 10.28 -19.17 1.48
CA ILE A 70 9.99 -20.41 0.74
C ILE A 70 9.19 -21.31 1.65
N LEU A 71 7.98 -21.64 1.21
CA LEU A 71 7.13 -22.61 1.85
C LEU A 71 7.21 -23.94 1.12
N ILE A 72 7.54 -25.02 1.84
CA ILE A 72 7.52 -26.38 1.31
C ILE A 72 6.51 -27.20 2.08
N VAL A 73 5.47 -27.65 1.40
CA VAL A 73 4.40 -28.46 1.98
C VAL A 73 4.59 -29.90 1.49
N GLY A 74 5.01 -30.77 2.41
CA GLY A 74 5.10 -32.21 2.23
C GLY A 74 3.79 -32.91 2.66
N THR A 75 3.89 -34.17 3.10
CA THR A 75 2.73 -34.95 3.56
C THR A 75 2.44 -34.84 5.07
N THR A 76 3.30 -34.14 5.80
CA THR A 76 3.21 -33.93 7.25
C THR A 76 2.77 -32.50 7.55
N TYR A 77 1.72 -32.35 8.39
CA TYR A 77 1.21 -31.01 8.75
C TYR A 77 2.06 -30.31 9.81
N GLY A 78 2.78 -31.10 10.61
CA GLY A 78 3.65 -30.61 11.65
C GLY A 78 2.93 -30.26 12.96
N TYR A 79 3.64 -29.53 13.84
CA TYR A 79 3.14 -29.17 15.17
C TYR A 79 1.99 -28.17 15.08
N VAL A 80 0.87 -28.53 15.69
CA VAL A 80 -0.35 -27.70 15.74
C VAL A 80 -0.36 -26.88 17.03
N THR A 81 -0.51 -25.58 16.90
CA THR A 81 -0.63 -24.67 18.03
C THR A 81 -2.02 -24.75 18.68
N GLU A 82 -2.17 -24.17 19.88
CA GLU A 82 -3.47 -24.07 20.58
C GLU A 82 -4.56 -23.38 19.73
N ARG A 83 -4.16 -22.57 18.75
CA ARG A 83 -5.07 -21.90 17.80
C ARG A 83 -5.45 -22.75 16.59
N GLY A 84 -5.04 -24.02 16.55
CA GLY A 84 -5.42 -24.99 15.52
C GLY A 84 -4.67 -24.85 14.18
N LYS A 85 -3.69 -23.95 14.06
CA LYS A 85 -2.81 -23.82 12.89
C LYS A 85 -1.43 -24.39 13.18
N SER A 86 -0.77 -24.96 12.15
CA SER A 86 0.63 -25.39 12.30
C SER A 86 1.58 -24.17 12.32
N ILE A 87 2.79 -24.38 12.87
CA ILE A 87 3.84 -23.34 12.88
C ILE A 87 4.12 -22.88 11.45
N THR A 88 4.29 -23.81 10.52
CA THR A 88 4.52 -23.55 9.10
C THR A 88 3.42 -22.67 8.47
N ASN A 89 2.15 -22.92 8.85
CA ASN A 89 1.04 -22.08 8.40
C ASN A 89 1.17 -20.64 8.94
N LEU A 90 1.54 -20.48 10.21
CA LEU A 90 1.69 -19.15 10.81
C LEU A 90 2.91 -18.40 10.26
N GLU A 91 4.04 -19.07 10.02
CA GLU A 91 5.21 -18.48 9.34
C GLU A 91 4.83 -17.95 7.94
N TYR A 92 4.04 -18.72 7.19
CA TYR A 92 3.52 -18.29 5.88
C TYR A 92 2.65 -17.02 5.99
N LEU A 93 1.75 -16.95 6.96
CA LEU A 93 0.90 -15.78 7.17
C LEU A 93 1.71 -14.54 7.56
N HIS A 94 2.76 -14.71 8.38
CA HIS A 94 3.67 -13.62 8.74
C HIS A 94 4.46 -13.13 7.51
N ALA A 95 5.00 -14.02 6.69
CA ALA A 95 5.69 -13.65 5.46
C ALA A 95 4.78 -12.88 4.49
N LYS A 96 3.52 -13.31 4.35
CA LYS A 96 2.53 -12.58 3.56
C LYS A 96 2.23 -11.19 4.11
N ALA A 97 2.05 -11.09 5.42
CA ALA A 97 1.79 -9.81 6.07
C ALA A 97 2.98 -8.83 5.94
N LYS A 98 4.20 -9.36 5.94
CA LYS A 98 5.43 -8.58 5.70
C LYS A 98 5.56 -8.07 4.27
N GLY A 99 4.86 -8.69 3.28
CA GLY A 99 4.91 -8.28 1.88
C GLY A 99 6.19 -8.68 1.12
N ILE A 100 6.96 -9.64 1.65
CA ILE A 100 8.15 -10.17 0.95
C ILE A 100 7.77 -11.18 -0.14
N PRO A 101 8.65 -11.46 -1.12
CA PRO A 101 8.44 -12.53 -2.08
C PRO A 101 8.23 -13.89 -1.39
N VAL A 102 7.10 -14.55 -1.69
CA VAL A 102 6.73 -15.86 -1.14
C VAL A 102 6.61 -16.86 -2.27
N PHE A 103 7.38 -17.95 -2.19
CA PHE A 103 7.32 -19.07 -3.12
C PHE A 103 6.78 -20.31 -2.41
N VAL A 104 5.73 -20.90 -2.99
CA VAL A 104 5.04 -22.05 -2.39
C VAL A 104 5.26 -23.28 -3.25
N PHE A 105 5.83 -24.32 -2.62
CA PHE A 105 6.05 -25.62 -3.22
C PHE A 105 5.22 -26.67 -2.48
N VAL A 106 4.42 -27.43 -3.22
CA VAL A 106 3.57 -28.47 -2.66
C VAL A 106 3.95 -29.82 -3.29
N ASP A 107 4.08 -30.83 -2.45
CA ASP A 107 4.31 -32.20 -2.92
C ASP A 107 3.30 -32.59 -3.99
N LYS A 108 3.74 -33.20 -5.09
CA LYS A 108 2.91 -33.50 -6.24
C LYS A 108 1.82 -34.50 -5.93
N GLN A 109 2.09 -35.48 -5.05
CA GLN A 109 1.09 -36.46 -4.64
C GLN A 109 0.00 -35.78 -3.80
N LEU A 110 0.43 -34.97 -2.82
CA LEU A 110 -0.50 -34.17 -2.00
C LEU A 110 -1.38 -33.28 -2.88
N HIS A 111 -0.77 -32.54 -3.82
CA HIS A 111 -1.50 -31.64 -4.72
C HIS A 111 -2.51 -32.39 -5.60
N SER A 112 -2.17 -33.59 -6.10
CA SER A 112 -3.08 -34.40 -6.91
C SER A 112 -4.32 -34.87 -6.15
N GLN A 113 -4.22 -35.04 -4.83
CA GLN A 113 -5.30 -35.46 -3.96
C GLN A 113 -6.20 -34.31 -3.48
N LEU A 114 -5.79 -33.06 -3.67
CA LEU A 114 -6.54 -31.90 -3.18
C LEU A 114 -7.98 -31.87 -3.68
N LYS A 115 -8.19 -32.08 -4.98
CA LYS A 115 -9.55 -32.12 -5.57
C LYS A 115 -10.41 -33.26 -5.03
N ILE A 116 -9.80 -34.42 -4.73
CA ILE A 116 -10.51 -35.58 -4.16
C ILE A 116 -10.93 -35.25 -2.73
N TRP A 117 -10.03 -34.62 -1.96
CA TRP A 117 -10.35 -34.15 -0.61
C TRP A 117 -11.45 -33.08 -0.62
N GLU A 118 -11.40 -32.11 -1.52
CA GLU A 118 -12.43 -31.06 -1.66
C GLU A 118 -13.83 -31.66 -1.93
N ALA A 119 -13.89 -32.72 -2.73
CA ALA A 119 -15.15 -33.44 -3.02
C ALA A 119 -15.63 -34.34 -1.84
N ASN A 120 -14.73 -34.76 -0.96
CA ASN A 120 -15.05 -35.66 0.17
C ASN A 120 -14.19 -35.34 1.39
N LYS A 121 -14.48 -34.26 2.08
CA LYS A 121 -13.70 -33.79 3.25
C LYS A 121 -13.70 -34.74 4.44
N GLU A 122 -14.70 -35.59 4.56
CA GLU A 122 -14.83 -36.59 5.62
C GLU A 122 -14.17 -37.93 5.23
N GLY A 123 -13.54 -38.01 4.08
CA GLY A 123 -12.84 -39.20 3.61
C GLY A 123 -11.63 -39.57 4.47
N ASN A 124 -11.24 -40.85 4.42
CA ASN A 124 -10.01 -41.29 5.08
C ASN A 124 -8.80 -41.09 4.20
N PHE A 125 -7.95 -40.14 4.58
CA PHE A 125 -6.72 -39.77 3.90
C PHE A 125 -5.45 -40.16 4.68
N SER A 126 -5.57 -40.96 5.72
CA SER A 126 -4.47 -41.33 6.62
C SER A 126 -3.31 -42.08 5.94
N THR A 127 -3.52 -42.63 4.75
CA THR A 127 -2.48 -43.28 3.93
C THR A 127 -1.64 -42.28 3.12
N ILE A 128 -2.07 -41.01 3.05
CA ILE A 128 -1.46 -39.98 2.24
C ILE A 128 -0.84 -38.89 3.12
N VAL A 129 -1.56 -38.49 4.17
CA VAL A 129 -1.17 -37.42 5.08
C VAL A 129 -1.37 -37.82 6.54
N ASP A 130 -0.57 -37.28 7.44
CA ASP A 130 -0.69 -37.46 8.89
C ASP A 130 -1.90 -36.68 9.45
N ASN A 131 -2.25 -35.55 8.85
CA ASN A 131 -3.34 -34.71 9.28
C ASN A 131 -4.07 -34.06 8.09
N PRO A 132 -5.38 -34.29 7.88
CA PRO A 132 -6.16 -33.71 6.78
C PRO A 132 -6.20 -32.16 6.77
N GLN A 133 -5.84 -31.49 7.86
CA GLN A 133 -5.73 -30.02 7.89
C GLN A 133 -4.70 -29.48 6.89
N ILE A 134 -3.75 -30.31 6.43
CA ILE A 134 -2.81 -29.93 5.39
C ILE A 134 -3.51 -29.62 4.06
N PHE A 135 -4.54 -30.36 3.70
CA PHE A 135 -5.34 -30.07 2.51
C PHE A 135 -6.11 -28.74 2.65
N LYS A 136 -6.63 -28.47 3.85
CA LYS A 136 -7.29 -27.20 4.13
C LYS A 136 -6.29 -26.03 3.96
N PHE A 137 -5.09 -26.17 4.50
CA PHE A 137 -4.03 -25.17 4.37
C PHE A 137 -3.66 -24.92 2.92
N VAL A 138 -3.43 -25.97 2.11
CA VAL A 138 -3.12 -25.80 0.68
C VAL A 138 -4.29 -25.20 -0.09
N SER A 139 -5.54 -25.57 0.23
CA SER A 139 -6.74 -24.99 -0.36
C SER A 139 -6.90 -23.51 0.00
N GLU A 140 -6.62 -23.09 1.23
CA GLU A 140 -6.60 -21.68 1.66
C GLU A 140 -5.56 -20.88 0.87
N ILE A 141 -4.34 -21.42 0.68
CA ILE A 141 -3.29 -20.78 -0.12
C ILE A 141 -3.76 -20.56 -1.56
N TYR A 142 -4.36 -21.56 -2.18
CA TYR A 142 -4.79 -21.52 -3.58
C TYR A 142 -6.00 -20.63 -3.80
N ASN A 143 -7.06 -20.79 -3.01
CA ASN A 143 -8.35 -20.15 -3.24
C ASN A 143 -8.43 -18.73 -2.62
N GLU A 144 -7.98 -18.57 -1.38
CA GLU A 144 -8.12 -17.30 -0.66
C GLU A 144 -6.97 -16.34 -0.95
N SER A 145 -5.75 -16.87 -1.00
CA SER A 145 -4.55 -16.06 -1.21
C SER A 145 -4.24 -15.80 -2.69
N LYS A 146 -4.84 -16.56 -3.61
CA LYS A 146 -4.53 -16.56 -5.05
C LYS A 146 -3.01 -16.67 -5.33
N GLN A 147 -2.30 -17.33 -4.41
CA GLN A 147 -0.86 -17.53 -4.49
C GLN A 147 -0.56 -18.61 -5.52
N TRP A 148 0.44 -18.37 -6.37
CA TRP A 148 0.92 -19.40 -7.28
C TRP A 148 1.56 -20.55 -6.53
N ILE A 149 1.16 -21.79 -6.81
CA ILE A 149 1.69 -23.02 -6.21
C ILE A 149 2.49 -23.77 -7.26
N TYR A 150 3.74 -24.07 -6.93
CA TYR A 150 4.59 -24.97 -7.69
C TYR A 150 4.50 -26.37 -7.12
N THR A 151 4.38 -27.40 -7.96
CA THR A 151 4.47 -28.78 -7.51
C THR A 151 5.89 -29.30 -7.60
N TYR A 152 6.32 -30.13 -6.67
CA TYR A 152 7.65 -30.76 -6.68
C TYR A 152 7.56 -32.25 -6.39
N GLU A 153 8.46 -33.03 -6.94
CA GLU A 153 8.73 -34.44 -6.61
C GLU A 153 10.13 -34.60 -5.98
N SER A 154 11.01 -33.66 -6.28
CA SER A 154 12.40 -33.66 -5.81
C SER A 154 12.89 -32.24 -5.52
N VAL A 155 13.98 -32.13 -4.74
CA VAL A 155 14.63 -30.84 -4.48
C VAL A 155 15.09 -30.17 -5.76
N ARG A 156 15.40 -30.95 -6.81
CA ARG A 156 15.81 -30.42 -8.11
C ARG A 156 14.71 -29.58 -8.77
N ASP A 157 13.45 -29.95 -8.59
CA ASP A 157 12.32 -29.19 -9.11
C ASP A 157 12.24 -27.82 -8.42
N ILE A 158 12.40 -27.81 -7.09
CA ILE A 158 12.43 -26.57 -6.29
C ILE A 158 13.61 -25.68 -6.74
N THR A 159 14.81 -26.22 -6.77
CA THR A 159 16.02 -25.44 -7.11
C THR A 159 15.99 -24.93 -8.55
N THR A 160 15.45 -25.69 -9.49
CA THR A 160 15.29 -25.27 -10.89
C THR A 160 14.31 -24.10 -10.99
N THR A 161 13.16 -24.21 -10.33
CA THR A 161 12.17 -23.11 -10.26
C THR A 161 12.78 -21.89 -9.61
N MET A 162 13.44 -22.04 -8.46
CA MET A 162 14.06 -20.91 -7.76
C MET A 162 15.14 -20.22 -8.57
N LYS A 163 15.93 -20.94 -9.38
CA LYS A 163 16.90 -20.32 -10.30
C LYS A 163 16.22 -19.33 -11.26
N HIS A 164 15.09 -19.73 -11.84
CA HIS A 164 14.33 -18.86 -12.73
C HIS A 164 13.71 -17.67 -11.98
N GLN A 165 13.08 -17.92 -10.84
CA GLN A 165 12.42 -16.86 -10.08
C GLN A 165 13.42 -15.83 -9.51
N LEU A 166 14.56 -16.29 -8.99
CA LEU A 166 15.62 -15.39 -8.53
C LEU A 166 16.25 -14.59 -9.67
N SER A 167 16.37 -15.17 -10.88
CA SER A 167 16.87 -14.41 -12.03
C SER A 167 15.94 -13.27 -12.44
N LEU A 168 14.62 -13.45 -12.30
CA LEU A 168 13.64 -12.38 -12.52
C LEU A 168 13.76 -11.28 -11.47
N ILE A 169 13.77 -11.64 -10.17
CA ILE A 169 13.99 -10.68 -9.08
C ILE A 169 15.31 -9.90 -9.29
N PHE A 170 16.37 -10.59 -9.72
CA PHE A 170 17.65 -9.96 -9.98
C PHE A 170 17.60 -9.02 -11.18
N ALA A 171 16.88 -9.40 -12.25
CA ALA A 171 16.67 -8.54 -13.41
C ALA A 171 15.92 -7.26 -13.03
N ASP A 172 14.85 -7.38 -12.22
CA ASP A 172 14.12 -6.23 -11.69
C ASP A 172 15.03 -5.33 -10.84
N GLY A 173 15.86 -5.91 -9.97
CA GLY A 173 16.85 -5.18 -9.18
C GLY A 173 17.90 -4.44 -10.03
N LEU A 174 18.35 -5.04 -11.13
CA LEU A 174 19.26 -4.38 -12.09
C LEU A 174 18.57 -3.24 -12.84
N ALA A 175 17.32 -3.44 -13.25
CA ALA A 175 16.52 -2.41 -13.88
C ALA A 175 16.29 -1.23 -12.93
N TYR A 176 15.91 -1.52 -11.68
CA TYR A 176 15.81 -0.53 -10.61
C TYR A 176 17.13 0.25 -10.42
N LYS A 177 18.27 -0.44 -10.35
CA LYS A 177 19.59 0.19 -10.21
C LYS A 177 19.94 1.07 -11.41
N LYS A 178 19.59 0.66 -12.62
CA LYS A 178 19.79 1.47 -13.84
C LYS A 178 18.99 2.78 -13.72
N ILE A 179 17.73 2.69 -13.35
CA ILE A 179 16.84 3.85 -13.18
C ILE A 179 17.30 4.72 -12.01
N SER A 180 17.67 4.14 -10.87
CA SER A 180 18.18 4.90 -9.73
C SER A 180 19.46 5.69 -10.02
N ASN A 181 20.22 5.29 -11.02
CA ASN A 181 21.40 6.04 -11.50
C ASN A 181 21.02 7.17 -12.47
N THR A 182 19.82 7.14 -13.05
CA THR A 182 19.33 8.15 -14.02
C THR A 182 18.31 9.09 -13.39
N LEU A 183 17.62 8.67 -12.34
CA LEU A 183 16.68 9.49 -11.59
C LEU A 183 17.42 10.40 -10.59
N GLU A 184 16.93 11.61 -10.45
CA GLU A 184 17.37 12.52 -9.40
C GLU A 184 17.15 11.90 -8.01
N PRO A 185 18.09 12.12 -7.06
CA PRO A 185 18.00 11.52 -5.71
C PRO A 185 16.67 11.79 -5.00
N HIS A 186 16.05 12.93 -5.24
CA HIS A 186 14.79 13.33 -4.60
C HIS A 186 13.60 12.46 -4.99
N ILE A 187 13.61 11.84 -6.18
CA ILE A 187 12.54 10.92 -6.61
C ILE A 187 12.66 9.61 -5.85
N LEU A 188 13.90 9.13 -5.67
CA LEU A 188 14.18 7.89 -4.92
C LEU A 188 13.97 8.02 -3.40
N GLU A 189 14.14 9.22 -2.87
CA GLU A 189 13.85 9.52 -1.46
C GLU A 189 12.35 9.75 -1.21
N SER A 190 11.55 9.90 -2.27
CA SER A 190 10.10 9.94 -2.15
C SER A 190 9.56 8.52 -1.89
N ASP A 191 8.57 8.39 -1.01
CA ASP A 191 7.85 7.14 -0.77
C ASP A 191 6.99 6.77 -2.00
N ILE A 192 7.65 6.33 -3.07
CA ILE A 192 7.00 5.89 -4.30
C ILE A 192 6.68 4.39 -4.16
N SER A 193 5.46 3.99 -4.51
CA SER A 193 5.05 2.58 -4.46
C SER A 193 5.84 1.70 -5.44
N SER A 194 5.85 0.40 -5.14
CA SER A 194 6.43 -0.61 -6.04
C SER A 194 5.78 -0.60 -7.42
N GLU A 195 4.48 -0.30 -7.49
CA GLU A 195 3.71 -0.19 -8.72
C GLU A 195 4.16 1.01 -9.57
N ALA A 196 4.34 2.17 -8.95
CA ALA A 196 4.87 3.35 -9.63
C ALA A 196 6.30 3.12 -10.15
N LEU A 197 7.16 2.50 -9.34
CA LEU A 197 8.51 2.12 -9.76
C LEU A 197 8.49 1.10 -10.90
N ARG A 198 7.58 0.15 -10.88
CA ARG A 198 7.42 -0.83 -11.96
C ARG A 198 7.06 -0.17 -13.29
N VAL A 199 6.18 0.82 -13.28
CA VAL A 199 5.82 1.60 -14.48
C VAL A 199 7.06 2.30 -15.06
N LEU A 200 7.94 2.86 -14.22
CA LEU A 200 9.20 3.47 -14.67
C LEU A 200 10.19 2.46 -15.23
N ILE A 201 10.16 1.20 -14.75
CA ILE A 201 11.04 0.12 -15.21
C ILE A 201 10.58 -0.45 -16.55
N GLU A 202 9.29 -0.72 -16.67
CA GLU A 202 8.71 -1.39 -17.83
C GLU A 202 8.38 -0.43 -18.98
N GLU A 203 8.23 0.86 -18.70
CA GLU A 203 7.84 1.90 -19.64
C GLU A 203 6.71 1.46 -20.59
N PRO A 204 5.56 0.96 -20.05
CA PRO A 204 4.46 0.54 -20.90
C PRO A 204 3.91 1.73 -21.70
N TYR A 205 3.09 1.48 -22.74
CA TYR A 205 2.45 2.57 -23.47
C TYR A 205 1.76 3.57 -22.52
N ALA A 206 1.98 4.85 -22.76
CA ALA A 206 1.50 5.98 -21.92
C ALA A 206 1.96 5.88 -20.44
N TRP A 207 3.19 5.41 -20.22
CA TRP A 207 3.75 5.18 -18.88
C TRP A 207 3.81 6.46 -18.04
N GLU A 208 3.98 7.64 -18.64
CA GLU A 208 4.00 8.91 -17.95
C GLU A 208 2.67 9.18 -17.24
N TYR A 209 1.55 8.94 -17.91
CA TYR A 209 0.21 9.08 -17.33
C TYR A 209 -0.03 8.03 -16.23
N LYS A 210 0.39 6.79 -16.47
CA LYS A 210 0.30 5.71 -15.48
C LYS A 210 1.13 6.04 -14.24
N PHE A 211 2.36 6.50 -14.43
CA PHE A 211 3.23 6.92 -13.33
C PHE A 211 2.60 8.07 -12.51
N LEU A 212 2.15 9.13 -13.18
CA LEU A 212 1.47 10.26 -12.53
C LEU A 212 0.26 9.79 -11.71
N ALA A 213 -0.55 8.86 -12.26
CA ALA A 213 -1.70 8.31 -11.56
C ALA A 213 -1.30 7.56 -10.27
N TYR A 214 -0.24 6.74 -10.34
CA TYR A 214 0.27 6.04 -9.16
C TYR A 214 0.78 7.01 -8.09
N VAL A 215 1.64 7.96 -8.44
CA VAL A 215 2.21 8.88 -7.44
C VAL A 215 1.14 9.80 -6.81
N ILE A 216 0.12 10.23 -7.56
CA ILE A 216 -1.02 10.95 -6.99
C ILE A 216 -1.79 10.05 -6.01
N LYS A 217 -2.09 8.80 -6.41
CA LYS A 217 -2.82 7.86 -5.57
C LYS A 217 -2.05 7.50 -4.31
N ASP A 218 -0.74 7.32 -4.39
CA ASP A 218 0.14 7.04 -3.26
C ASP A 218 0.10 8.18 -2.24
N GLU A 219 0.20 9.44 -2.66
CA GLU A 219 0.09 10.59 -1.76
C GLU A 219 -1.31 10.69 -1.12
N PHE A 220 -2.37 10.45 -1.89
CA PHE A 220 -3.73 10.46 -1.36
C PHE A 220 -4.06 9.30 -0.41
N ASN A 221 -3.40 8.16 -0.54
CA ASN A 221 -3.52 7.05 0.41
C ASN A 221 -2.98 7.43 1.81
N LYS A 222 -2.00 8.34 1.89
CA LYS A 222 -1.44 8.86 3.15
C LYS A 222 -2.43 9.77 3.90
N LEU A 223 -3.45 10.30 3.24
CA LEU A 223 -4.41 11.25 3.80
C LEU A 223 -5.49 10.62 4.69
N GLN A 224 -5.44 9.33 4.95
CA GLN A 224 -6.47 8.64 5.75
C GLN A 224 -6.69 9.24 7.14
N LYS A 225 -5.61 9.72 7.78
CA LYS A 225 -5.69 10.42 9.06
C LYS A 225 -6.51 11.71 8.93
N HIS A 226 -6.26 12.53 7.90
CA HIS A 226 -6.97 13.78 7.68
C HIS A 226 -8.45 13.56 7.37
N ARG A 227 -8.81 12.47 6.66
CA ARG A 227 -10.20 12.06 6.44
C ARG A 227 -10.90 11.73 7.76
N TRP A 228 -10.22 11.03 8.68
CA TRP A 228 -10.74 10.74 10.01
C TRP A 228 -10.84 12.00 10.86
N ASP A 229 -9.82 12.86 10.86
CA ASP A 229 -9.84 14.12 11.60
C ASP A 229 -11.04 14.98 11.18
N PHE A 230 -11.27 15.12 9.87
CA PHE A 230 -12.45 15.82 9.35
C PHE A 230 -13.74 15.12 9.72
N LYS A 231 -13.86 13.80 9.50
CA LYS A 231 -15.07 13.03 9.76
C LYS A 231 -15.55 13.13 11.21
N TYR A 232 -14.62 13.09 12.15
CA TYR A 232 -14.91 13.09 13.59
C TYR A 232 -14.70 14.45 14.25
N GLY A 233 -14.27 15.47 13.50
CA GLY A 233 -13.98 16.80 14.03
C GLY A 233 -12.82 16.79 15.03
N LEU A 234 -11.79 15.96 14.78
CA LEU A 234 -10.64 15.82 15.67
C LEU A 234 -9.60 16.91 15.35
N PHE A 235 -9.24 17.67 16.35
CA PHE A 235 -8.19 18.69 16.25
C PHE A 235 -7.27 18.62 17.47
N THR A 236 -6.00 18.98 17.28
CA THR A 236 -4.96 18.94 18.32
C THR A 236 -4.43 20.32 18.68
N THR A 237 -5.02 21.37 18.12
CA THR A 237 -4.65 22.77 18.35
C THR A 237 -5.36 23.35 19.58
N HIS A 238 -4.81 24.43 20.12
CA HIS A 238 -5.42 25.13 21.24
C HIS A 238 -6.77 25.73 20.86
N ILE A 239 -7.69 25.75 21.82
CA ILE A 239 -8.96 26.47 21.71
C ILE A 239 -8.64 27.97 21.63
N ILE A 240 -9.29 28.65 20.69
CA ILE A 240 -9.14 30.08 20.44
C ILE A 240 -10.43 30.74 20.93
N GLU A 241 -10.31 31.60 21.95
CA GLU A 241 -11.44 32.44 22.37
C GLU A 241 -11.55 33.64 21.44
N MET A 242 -12.74 33.89 20.91
CA MET A 242 -13.01 35.01 20.01
C MET A 242 -14.27 35.76 20.46
N SER A 243 -14.17 37.07 20.47
CA SER A 243 -15.33 37.94 20.60
C SER A 243 -16.20 37.91 19.33
N PRO A 244 -17.48 38.27 19.38
CA PRO A 244 -18.38 38.34 18.23
C PRO A 244 -17.82 39.09 17.02
N ASN A 245 -17.24 40.25 17.24
CA ASN A 245 -16.68 41.07 16.15
C ASN A 245 -15.44 40.45 15.53
N GLU A 246 -14.51 39.92 16.35
CA GLU A 246 -13.33 39.22 15.87
C GLU A 246 -13.69 37.98 15.05
N LEU A 247 -14.76 37.27 15.43
CA LEU A 247 -15.26 36.11 14.69
C LEU A 247 -15.76 36.50 13.31
N LEU A 248 -16.64 37.52 13.21
CA LEU A 248 -17.21 37.93 11.92
C LEU A 248 -16.14 38.49 10.95
N ASP A 249 -15.19 39.27 11.47
CA ASP A 249 -14.04 39.72 10.68
C ASP A 249 -13.17 38.54 10.23
N GLY A 250 -12.89 37.60 11.13
CA GLY A 250 -12.13 36.39 10.85
C GLY A 250 -12.78 35.46 9.82
N VAL A 251 -14.11 35.34 9.83
CA VAL A 251 -14.86 34.54 8.84
C VAL A 251 -14.64 35.07 7.43
N SER A 252 -14.70 36.38 7.23
CA SER A 252 -14.45 36.99 5.90
C SER A 252 -13.07 36.68 5.37
N VAL A 253 -12.04 36.75 6.22
CA VAL A 253 -10.66 36.38 5.87
C VAL A 253 -10.58 34.91 5.49
N LYS A 254 -11.19 34.02 6.28
CA LYS A 254 -11.19 32.57 6.04
C LYS A 254 -11.93 32.17 4.76
N LEU A 255 -13.02 32.82 4.42
CA LEU A 255 -13.71 32.60 3.15
C LEU A 255 -12.85 33.01 1.94
N ASN A 256 -12.08 34.08 2.04
CA ASN A 256 -11.13 34.47 0.99
C ASN A 256 -10.01 33.42 0.84
N GLU A 257 -9.49 32.84 1.94
CA GLU A 257 -8.49 31.77 1.87
C GLU A 257 -8.95 30.57 1.03
N ILE A 258 -10.20 30.14 1.15
CA ILE A 258 -10.72 28.99 0.37
C ILE A 258 -10.83 29.32 -1.12
N VAL A 259 -11.12 30.57 -1.46
CA VAL A 259 -11.13 31.03 -2.86
C VAL A 259 -9.71 31.05 -3.45
N GLU A 260 -8.73 31.51 -2.70
CA GLU A 260 -7.32 31.49 -3.11
C GLU A 260 -6.82 30.05 -3.31
N LEU A 261 -7.14 29.14 -2.39
CA LEU A 261 -6.82 27.72 -2.51
C LEU A 261 -7.37 27.12 -3.82
N ASN A 262 -8.59 27.45 -4.20
CA ASN A 262 -9.18 26.99 -5.46
C ASN A 262 -8.41 27.51 -6.70
N GLY A 263 -7.87 28.71 -6.65
CA GLY A 263 -6.98 29.25 -7.69
C GLY A 263 -5.69 28.42 -7.85
N ILE A 264 -5.08 28.00 -6.74
CA ILE A 264 -3.89 27.13 -6.73
C ILE A 264 -4.20 25.77 -7.35
N LEU A 265 -5.33 25.17 -6.99
CA LEU A 265 -5.77 23.90 -7.57
C LEU A 265 -5.94 23.99 -9.09
N SER A 266 -6.51 25.09 -9.58
CA SER A 266 -6.67 25.33 -11.02
C SER A 266 -5.32 25.38 -11.75
N ILE A 267 -4.32 26.01 -11.17
CA ILE A 267 -2.95 26.05 -11.76
C ILE A 267 -2.34 24.66 -11.80
N LEU A 268 -2.45 23.90 -10.70
CA LEU A 268 -1.90 22.54 -10.63
C LEU A 268 -2.50 21.63 -11.70
N LEU A 269 -3.82 21.67 -11.90
CA LEU A 269 -4.53 20.76 -12.80
C LEU A 269 -4.44 21.18 -14.27
N ASN A 270 -4.47 22.48 -14.57
CA ASN A 270 -4.57 22.95 -15.94
C ASN A 270 -3.23 23.31 -16.58
N SER A 271 -2.21 23.62 -15.77
CA SER A 271 -0.89 24.04 -16.29
C SER A 271 0.20 23.07 -15.84
N ALA A 272 0.39 22.89 -14.53
CA ALA A 272 1.55 22.16 -14.01
C ALA A 272 1.58 20.68 -14.45
N ILE A 273 0.43 20.00 -14.49
CA ILE A 273 0.35 18.61 -14.98
C ILE A 273 0.75 18.53 -16.46
N GLN A 274 0.30 19.46 -17.29
CA GLN A 274 0.64 19.48 -18.72
C GLN A 274 2.13 19.75 -18.94
N ASP A 275 2.70 20.68 -18.17
CA ASP A 275 4.12 20.99 -18.22
C ASP A 275 4.98 19.80 -17.78
N ALA A 276 4.54 19.06 -16.74
CA ALA A 276 5.25 17.88 -16.24
C ALA A 276 5.21 16.69 -17.22
N ILE A 277 4.08 16.46 -17.89
CA ILE A 277 3.97 15.41 -18.90
C ILE A 277 4.73 15.79 -20.17
N GLY A 278 4.70 17.08 -20.56
CA GLY A 278 5.38 17.58 -21.74
C GLY A 278 4.65 17.30 -23.05
N GLU A 279 5.27 17.72 -24.17
CA GLU A 279 4.78 17.45 -25.51
C GLU A 279 5.18 16.04 -25.98
N ALA A 280 4.42 15.47 -26.91
CA ALA A 280 4.73 14.15 -27.48
C ALA A 280 6.16 14.10 -28.05
N GLY A 281 6.97 13.15 -27.56
CA GLY A 281 8.37 12.96 -27.95
C GLY A 281 9.38 13.77 -27.14
N VAL A 282 8.95 14.53 -26.14
CA VAL A 282 9.82 15.20 -25.18
C VAL A 282 9.79 14.39 -23.87
N PRO A 283 10.95 14.14 -23.24
CA PRO A 283 10.96 13.45 -21.94
C PRO A 283 10.15 14.21 -20.89
N SER A 284 9.31 13.50 -20.15
CA SER A 284 8.50 14.05 -19.08
C SER A 284 9.36 14.42 -17.86
N ASP A 285 8.94 15.42 -17.10
CA ASP A 285 9.56 15.82 -15.85
C ASP A 285 8.99 15.03 -14.66
N LEU A 286 9.67 13.94 -14.30
CA LEU A 286 9.26 13.05 -13.21
C LEU A 286 9.30 13.74 -11.85
N GLU A 287 10.28 14.64 -11.63
CA GLU A 287 10.39 15.39 -10.37
C GLU A 287 9.18 16.31 -10.20
N MET A 288 8.80 16.99 -11.27
CA MET A 288 7.62 17.84 -11.28
C MET A 288 6.33 17.03 -11.09
N MET A 289 6.22 15.81 -11.65
CA MET A 289 5.07 14.91 -11.40
C MET A 289 4.93 14.56 -9.92
N VAL A 290 6.03 14.18 -9.26
CA VAL A 290 6.04 13.88 -7.83
C VAL A 290 5.72 15.13 -7.00
N TYR A 291 6.30 16.29 -7.37
CA TYR A 291 6.00 17.55 -6.72
C TYR A 291 4.50 17.90 -6.79
N ILE A 292 3.90 17.82 -7.98
CA ILE A 292 2.47 18.10 -8.19
C ILE A 292 1.61 17.17 -7.35
N SER A 293 1.95 15.88 -7.28
CA SER A 293 1.23 14.89 -6.48
C SER A 293 1.21 15.26 -5.00
N LYS A 294 2.37 15.69 -4.46
CA LYS A 294 2.50 16.20 -3.09
C LYS A 294 1.71 17.51 -2.88
N GLN A 295 1.72 18.41 -3.87
CA GLN A 295 0.96 19.66 -3.77
C GLN A 295 -0.55 19.42 -3.78
N LEU A 296 -1.05 18.47 -4.57
CA LEU A 296 -2.47 18.08 -4.55
C LEU A 296 -2.88 17.49 -3.20
N ALA A 297 -2.04 16.62 -2.62
CA ALA A 297 -2.28 16.09 -1.28
C ALA A 297 -2.23 17.20 -0.22
N SER A 298 -1.25 18.11 -0.28
CA SER A 298 -1.15 19.26 0.63
C SER A 298 -2.36 20.20 0.51
N PHE A 299 -2.90 20.38 -0.70
CA PHE A 299 -4.14 21.11 -0.90
C PHE A 299 -5.30 20.49 -0.13
N TYR A 300 -5.47 19.17 -0.20
CA TYR A 300 -6.49 18.43 0.57
C TYR A 300 -6.30 18.65 2.08
N GLU A 301 -5.07 18.53 2.58
CA GLU A 301 -4.73 18.76 3.99
C GLU A 301 -5.11 20.18 4.44
N ARG A 302 -4.81 21.18 3.62
CA ARG A 302 -5.14 22.59 3.91
C ARG A 302 -6.65 22.83 3.99
N ILE A 303 -7.42 22.20 3.12
CA ILE A 303 -8.90 22.26 3.16
C ILE A 303 -9.43 21.63 4.45
N VAL A 304 -8.88 20.48 4.86
CA VAL A 304 -9.24 19.84 6.13
C VAL A 304 -8.86 20.73 7.32
N ALA A 305 -7.66 21.28 7.33
CA ALA A 305 -7.18 22.18 8.38
C ALA A 305 -8.05 23.44 8.47
N TRP A 306 -8.44 24.01 7.32
CA TRP A 306 -9.34 25.15 7.24
C TRP A 306 -10.68 24.83 7.89
N ALA A 307 -11.28 23.68 7.62
CA ALA A 307 -12.53 23.26 8.22
C ALA A 307 -12.39 23.07 9.75
N LEU A 308 -11.34 22.35 10.18
CA LEU A 308 -11.11 22.05 11.59
C LEU A 308 -10.82 23.32 12.42
N TYR A 309 -10.32 24.38 11.80
CA TYR A 309 -10.13 25.68 12.46
C TYR A 309 -11.41 26.15 13.15
N PHE A 310 -12.57 25.98 12.53
CA PHE A 310 -13.86 26.40 13.12
C PHE A 310 -14.28 25.56 14.33
N LYS A 311 -13.70 24.37 14.50
CA LYS A 311 -13.88 23.57 15.72
C LYS A 311 -13.02 24.04 16.89
N THR A 312 -11.95 24.81 16.62
CA THR A 312 -11.08 25.35 17.67
C THR A 312 -11.63 26.63 18.30
N ILE A 313 -12.61 27.28 17.66
CA ILE A 313 -13.16 28.56 18.13
C ILE A 313 -14.13 28.33 19.27
N HIS A 314 -13.87 29.01 20.38
CA HIS A 314 -14.78 29.14 21.50
C HIS A 314 -15.37 30.56 21.52
N THR A 315 -16.69 30.67 21.45
CA THR A 315 -17.42 31.92 21.37
C THR A 315 -18.85 31.72 21.94
N ASP A 316 -19.66 32.78 21.94
CA ASP A 316 -21.03 32.74 22.42
C ASP A 316 -21.89 31.69 21.68
N GLU A 317 -22.82 31.06 22.40
CA GLU A 317 -23.70 30.00 21.89
C GLU A 317 -24.43 30.39 20.58
N VAL A 318 -24.75 31.68 20.43
CA VAL A 318 -25.46 32.25 19.27
C VAL A 318 -24.69 32.03 17.95
N PHE A 319 -23.36 31.91 17.99
CA PHE A 319 -22.48 31.73 16.81
C PHE A 319 -22.21 30.26 16.45
N LYS A 320 -22.59 29.31 17.29
CA LYS A 320 -22.39 27.89 17.02
C LYS A 320 -22.98 27.38 15.70
N PRO A 321 -24.19 27.83 15.28
CA PRO A 321 -24.73 27.44 13.99
C PRO A 321 -23.83 27.88 12.84
N LEU A 322 -23.30 29.10 12.85
CA LEU A 322 -22.36 29.59 11.82
C LEU A 322 -21.09 28.77 11.79
N LEU A 323 -20.47 28.51 12.94
CA LEU A 323 -19.25 27.69 13.02
C LEU A 323 -19.47 26.28 12.49
N LYS A 324 -20.65 25.70 12.72
CA LYS A 324 -21.00 24.38 12.17
C LYS A 324 -21.13 24.41 10.65
N LEU A 325 -21.83 25.42 10.10
CA LEU A 325 -21.99 25.57 8.65
C LEU A 325 -20.62 25.75 7.95
N LEU A 326 -19.73 26.56 8.53
CA LEU A 326 -18.39 26.78 8.02
C LEU A 326 -17.53 25.51 8.07
N TYR A 327 -17.61 24.73 9.14
CA TYR A 327 -16.94 23.44 9.24
C TYR A 327 -17.42 22.45 8.17
N GLU A 328 -18.70 22.42 7.86
CA GLU A 328 -19.29 21.49 6.89
C GLU A 328 -19.14 21.97 5.43
N LEU A 329 -18.84 23.24 5.21
CA LEU A 329 -18.75 23.85 3.88
C LEU A 329 -17.83 23.08 2.89
N PRO A 330 -16.60 22.66 3.23
CA PRO A 330 -15.72 22.02 2.28
C PRO A 330 -16.00 20.53 2.07
N LYS A 331 -17.01 19.95 2.70
CA LYS A 331 -17.32 18.52 2.60
C LYS A 331 -17.53 18.06 1.16
N SER A 332 -18.27 18.87 0.37
CA SER A 332 -18.50 18.56 -1.06
C SER A 332 -17.21 18.62 -1.87
N ILE A 333 -16.34 19.59 -1.61
CA ILE A 333 -15.05 19.76 -2.27
C ILE A 333 -14.14 18.54 -1.98
N LEU A 334 -14.01 18.15 -0.71
CA LEU A 334 -13.18 16.99 -0.32
C LEU A 334 -13.66 15.71 -1.01
N THR A 335 -14.99 15.49 -1.08
CA THR A 335 -15.56 14.34 -1.80
C THR A 335 -15.27 14.40 -3.29
N GLN A 336 -15.43 15.58 -3.93
CA GLN A 336 -15.16 15.76 -5.35
C GLN A 336 -13.68 15.52 -5.69
N ILE A 337 -12.75 15.90 -4.80
CA ILE A 337 -11.32 15.65 -4.98
C ILE A 337 -11.02 14.14 -4.86
N ASP A 338 -11.56 13.46 -3.85
CA ASP A 338 -11.39 12.01 -3.69
C ASP A 338 -11.92 11.26 -4.92
N ASP A 339 -13.12 11.59 -5.40
CA ASP A 339 -13.72 11.01 -6.60
C ASP A 339 -12.91 11.32 -7.88
N PHE A 340 -12.33 12.51 -7.97
CA PHE A 340 -11.46 12.89 -9.08
C PHE A 340 -10.19 12.04 -9.10
N VAL A 341 -9.52 11.89 -7.98
CA VAL A 341 -8.29 11.08 -7.88
C VAL A 341 -8.57 9.63 -8.22
N ASP A 342 -9.71 9.08 -7.77
CA ASP A 342 -10.11 7.71 -8.08
C ASP A 342 -10.42 7.53 -9.58
N ARG A 343 -11.09 8.50 -10.20
CA ARG A 343 -11.36 8.46 -11.65
C ARG A 343 -10.08 8.60 -12.45
N LEU A 344 -9.20 9.56 -12.11
CA LEU A 344 -7.92 9.77 -12.77
C LEU A 344 -7.07 8.49 -12.72
N TYR A 345 -6.97 7.90 -11.54
CA TYR A 345 -6.25 6.64 -11.35
C TYR A 345 -6.82 5.53 -12.25
N ASN A 346 -8.13 5.30 -12.19
CA ASN A 346 -8.77 4.22 -12.95
C ASN A 346 -8.65 4.43 -14.47
N GLU A 347 -8.80 5.66 -14.95
CA GLU A 347 -8.67 5.96 -16.38
C GLU A 347 -7.24 5.75 -16.88
N PHE A 348 -6.24 6.24 -16.15
CA PHE A 348 -4.85 6.18 -16.60
C PHE A 348 -4.24 4.79 -16.47
N ILE A 349 -4.56 4.03 -15.43
CA ILE A 349 -4.08 2.65 -15.27
C ILE A 349 -4.65 1.73 -16.35
N ASN A 350 -5.89 1.96 -16.77
CA ASN A 350 -6.58 1.16 -17.80
C ASN A 350 -6.36 1.70 -19.22
N LEU A 351 -5.42 2.61 -19.44
CA LEU A 351 -5.03 2.99 -20.78
C LEU A 351 -4.55 1.75 -21.56
N PRO A 352 -5.03 1.55 -22.80
CA PRO A 352 -4.63 0.40 -23.61
C PRO A 352 -3.11 0.45 -23.88
N ASP A 353 -2.52 -0.72 -24.09
CA ASP A 353 -1.10 -0.82 -24.42
C ASP A 353 -0.76 -0.49 -25.89
N ILE A 354 -1.77 -0.02 -26.65
CA ILE A 354 -1.65 0.36 -28.05
C ILE A 354 -2.27 1.75 -28.21
N GLU A 355 -1.68 2.57 -29.07
CA GLU A 355 -2.22 3.89 -29.45
C GLU A 355 -3.64 3.75 -29.99
N ASP A 356 -4.61 4.42 -29.36
CA ASP A 356 -6.04 4.32 -29.71
C ASP A 356 -6.53 5.66 -30.14
N ASN A 357 -6.13 6.62 -30.58
CA ASN A 357 -6.67 7.91 -31.04
C ASN A 357 -7.96 8.40 -30.32
N VAL A 358 -8.22 7.89 -29.11
CA VAL A 358 -9.39 8.26 -28.30
C VAL A 358 -9.00 9.44 -27.42
N LYS A 359 -9.66 10.58 -27.64
CA LYS A 359 -9.49 11.73 -26.74
C LYS A 359 -10.17 11.45 -25.41
N ARG A 360 -9.38 11.46 -24.32
CA ARG A 360 -9.86 11.34 -22.94
C ARG A 360 -9.80 12.68 -22.27
N GLU A 361 -10.85 13.02 -21.53
CA GLU A 361 -10.93 14.28 -20.80
C GLU A 361 -11.41 13.99 -19.38
N ILE A 362 -10.54 14.25 -18.38
CA ILE A 362 -10.86 14.10 -16.97
C ILE A 362 -10.97 15.51 -16.38
N LYS A 363 -12.18 15.85 -15.93
CA LYS A 363 -12.46 17.16 -15.34
C LYS A 363 -12.64 17.05 -13.82
N LEU A 364 -12.02 17.98 -13.11
CA LEU A 364 -12.37 18.29 -11.73
C LEU A 364 -13.03 19.66 -11.72
N SER A 365 -14.25 19.72 -11.18
CA SER A 365 -14.93 20.97 -10.87
C SER A 365 -15.17 21.00 -9.36
N CYS A 366 -14.39 21.80 -8.62
CA CYS A 366 -14.66 22.02 -7.19
C CYS A 366 -15.78 23.04 -7.06
N ILE A 367 -17.01 22.52 -6.82
CA ILE A 367 -18.19 23.34 -6.66
C ILE A 367 -18.60 23.28 -5.18
N LEU A 368 -18.71 24.46 -4.57
CA LEU A 368 -19.30 24.57 -3.24
C LEU A 368 -20.80 24.24 -3.33
N ASP A 369 -21.32 23.62 -2.28
CA ASP A 369 -22.75 23.36 -2.17
C ASP A 369 -23.48 24.70 -2.03
N GLU A 370 -24.34 25.02 -3.00
CA GLU A 370 -25.11 26.28 -3.02
C GLU A 370 -26.00 26.42 -1.77
N ALA A 371 -26.60 25.33 -1.31
CA ALA A 371 -27.44 25.33 -0.12
C ALA A 371 -26.65 25.73 1.15
N ASN A 372 -25.41 25.23 1.28
CA ASN A 372 -24.54 25.62 2.38
C ASN A 372 -24.09 27.08 2.27
N THR A 373 -23.82 27.57 1.07
CA THR A 373 -23.41 28.95 0.86
C THR A 373 -24.55 29.92 1.18
N VAL A 374 -25.76 29.61 0.76
CA VAL A 374 -26.98 30.40 1.11
C VAL A 374 -27.19 30.40 2.61
N ALA A 375 -27.15 29.23 3.27
CA ALA A 375 -27.34 29.11 4.70
C ALA A 375 -26.30 29.91 5.53
N ILE A 376 -25.05 29.95 5.06
CA ILE A 376 -23.97 30.74 5.69
C ILE A 376 -24.29 32.23 5.59
N ASN A 377 -24.71 32.73 4.42
CA ASN A 377 -25.06 34.14 4.23
C ASN A 377 -26.28 34.56 5.09
N GLU A 378 -27.33 33.75 5.10
CA GLU A 378 -28.51 33.99 5.94
C GLU A 378 -28.15 34.03 7.43
N GLU A 379 -27.26 33.15 7.89
CA GLU A 379 -26.83 33.11 9.28
C GLU A 379 -25.93 34.30 9.63
N ILE A 380 -25.08 34.74 8.72
CA ILE A 380 -24.29 35.97 8.89
C ILE A 380 -25.19 37.20 8.99
N GLU A 381 -26.17 37.34 8.09
CA GLU A 381 -27.17 38.46 8.16
C GLU A 381 -27.94 38.46 9.48
N ARG A 382 -28.44 37.30 9.92
CA ARG A 382 -29.12 37.16 11.22
C ARG A 382 -28.24 37.59 12.39
N LEU A 383 -26.93 37.26 12.35
CA LEU A 383 -26.00 37.63 13.42
C LEU A 383 -25.70 39.13 13.42
N TYR A 384 -25.59 39.76 12.26
CA TYR A 384 -25.43 41.22 12.17
C TYR A 384 -26.66 41.95 12.75
N GLU A 385 -27.89 41.47 12.47
CA GLU A 385 -29.11 42.04 13.06
C GLU A 385 -29.18 41.92 14.58
N LEU A 386 -28.59 40.87 15.15
CA LEU A 386 -28.54 40.63 16.60
C LEU A 386 -27.50 41.48 17.32
N LEU A 387 -26.46 41.94 16.62
CA LEU A 387 -25.37 42.76 17.18
C LEU A 387 -25.63 44.27 17.04
N CYS A 388 -26.57 44.68 16.19
CA CYS A 388 -27.04 46.06 16.05
C CYS A 388 -28.16 46.38 17.03
#